data_8b866f840d01af632ffe49ec88167c7c
#
_entry.id   8b866f840d01af632ffe49ec88167c7c
#
_cell.length_a   1.000
_cell.length_b   1.000
_cell.length_c   1.000
_cell.angle_alpha   90.00
_cell.angle_beta   90.00
_cell.angle_gamma   90.00
#
_symmetry.space_group_name_H-M   'P 1'
#
loop_
_entity.id
_entity.type
_entity.pdbx_description
1 polymer ?
#
loop_
_entity_poly.entity_id
_entity_poly.type
_entity_poly.pdbx_seq_one_letter_code
_entity_poly.pdbx_strand_id
1 'polypeptide(L)'
;ILKSLDLIDNMNDMEQIGVLGLHIEGPNISLEKKGIHNADYIRILSDDMVDRIASSGNKTVKIITMAPEKAQPEHLKKLKGAGIHVSIGHTFAKYSECVSL
;
A
#
# COMPACT_ATOMS: atom_id res chain seq x y z
N ILE A 1 -6.32 -7.55 -2.96
CA ILE A 1 -6.31 -6.42 -1.98
C ILE A 1 -7.70 -6.18 -1.42
N LEU A 2 -8.72 -5.98 -2.26
CA LEU A 2 -10.07 -5.66 -1.81
C LEU A 2 -10.63 -6.72 -0.87
N LYS A 3 -10.47 -8.00 -1.20
CA LYS A 3 -10.91 -9.11 -0.34
C LYS A 3 -10.20 -9.10 1.02
N SER A 4 -8.91 -8.83 1.04
CA SER A 4 -8.12 -8.75 2.28
C SER A 4 -8.56 -7.58 3.15
N LEU A 5 -8.83 -6.42 2.53
CA LEU A 5 -9.34 -5.25 3.24
C LEU A 5 -10.70 -5.55 3.88
N ASP A 6 -11.62 -6.14 3.11
CA ASP A 6 -12.95 -6.49 3.59
C ASP A 6 -12.89 -7.51 4.74
N LEU A 7 -12.01 -8.50 4.62
CA LEU A 7 -11.82 -9.52 5.66
C LEU A 7 -11.41 -8.88 6.98
N ILE A 8 -10.40 -8.02 6.97
CA ILE A 8 -9.90 -7.38 8.19
C ILE A 8 -10.92 -6.36 8.74
N ASP A 9 -11.57 -5.58 7.87
CA ASP A 9 -12.59 -4.60 8.29
C ASP A 9 -13.76 -5.27 9.00
N ASN A 10 -14.11 -6.49 8.64
CA ASN A 10 -15.23 -7.24 9.19
C ASN A 10 -14.86 -8.17 10.36
N MET A 11 -13.57 -8.26 10.73
CA MET A 11 -13.16 -9.02 11.91
C MET A 11 -13.63 -8.33 13.20
N ASN A 12 -14.16 -9.12 14.14
CA ASN A 12 -14.46 -8.64 15.48
C ASN A 12 -13.21 -8.68 16.38
N ASP A 13 -13.32 -8.13 17.60
CA ASP A 13 -12.18 -8.03 18.53
C ASP A 13 -11.57 -9.40 18.86
N MET A 14 -12.39 -10.44 18.97
CA MET A 14 -11.91 -11.81 19.25
C MET A 14 -11.14 -12.38 18.07
N GLU A 15 -11.62 -12.16 16.86
CA GLU A 15 -10.96 -12.62 15.62
C GLU A 15 -9.65 -11.86 15.38
N GLN A 16 -9.57 -10.62 15.82
CA GLN A 16 -8.38 -9.77 15.65
C GLN A 16 -7.27 -10.01 16.68
N ILE A 17 -7.47 -10.88 17.67
CA ILE A 17 -6.42 -11.18 18.65
C ILE A 17 -5.16 -11.68 17.92
N GLY A 18 -4.06 -10.93 18.08
CA GLY A 18 -2.80 -11.23 17.40
C GLY A 18 -2.69 -10.71 15.96
N VAL A 19 -3.78 -10.17 15.38
CA VAL A 19 -3.78 -9.55 14.05
C VAL A 19 -3.72 -8.04 14.20
N LEU A 20 -2.59 -7.45 13.82
CA LEU A 20 -2.39 -5.99 13.91
C LEU A 20 -2.99 -5.22 12.74
N GLY A 21 -3.20 -5.89 11.61
CA GLY A 21 -3.66 -5.30 10.37
C GLY A 21 -2.93 -5.89 9.16
N LEU A 22 -2.94 -5.16 8.05
CA LEU A 22 -2.35 -5.58 6.80
C LEU A 22 -1.07 -4.80 6.48
N HIS A 23 -0.11 -5.52 5.93
CA HIS A 23 0.98 -4.96 5.15
C HIS A 23 0.71 -5.32 3.68
N ILE A 24 0.43 -4.32 2.86
CA ILE A 24 0.20 -4.50 1.43
C ILE A 24 1.55 -4.35 0.71
N GLU A 25 1.95 -5.37 -0.04
CA GLU A 25 3.12 -5.33 -0.90
C GLU A 25 2.71 -5.49 -2.36
N GLY A 26 2.92 -4.43 -3.15
CA GLY A 26 2.35 -4.38 -4.50
C GLY A 26 0.82 -4.23 -4.50
N PRO A 27 0.19 -4.27 -5.67
CA PRO A 27 0.72 -4.42 -7.03
C PRO A 27 1.37 -3.15 -7.62
N ASN A 28 1.50 -2.09 -6.86
CA ASN A 28 2.01 -0.79 -7.30
C ASN A 28 3.55 -0.76 -7.17
N ILE A 29 4.20 -1.62 -7.93
CA ILE A 29 5.65 -1.84 -7.93
C ILE A 29 6.19 -1.77 -9.36
N SER A 30 7.52 -1.63 -9.50
CA SER A 30 8.17 -1.64 -10.81
C SER A 30 8.10 -3.02 -11.44
N LEU A 31 7.73 -3.08 -12.72
CA LEU A 31 7.71 -4.32 -13.49
C LEU A 31 9.10 -4.98 -13.52
N GLU A 32 10.14 -4.19 -13.69
CA GLU A 32 11.51 -4.66 -13.80
C GLU A 32 12.09 -5.08 -12.44
N LYS A 33 11.56 -4.55 -11.35
CA LYS A 33 11.99 -4.84 -9.97
C LYS A 33 10.98 -5.68 -9.19
N LYS A 34 10.04 -6.31 -9.90
CA LYS A 34 8.94 -7.06 -9.30
C LYS A 34 9.34 -8.30 -8.49
N GLY A 35 10.54 -8.83 -8.70
CA GLY A 35 10.94 -10.09 -8.08
C GLY A 35 10.01 -11.23 -8.49
N ILE A 36 9.44 -11.92 -7.51
CA ILE A 36 8.52 -13.05 -7.72
C ILE A 36 7.07 -12.63 -7.98
N HIS A 37 6.74 -11.33 -7.89
CA HIS A 37 5.38 -10.86 -8.15
C HIS A 37 4.95 -11.15 -9.58
N ASN A 38 3.69 -11.51 -9.77
CA ASN A 38 3.13 -11.75 -11.10
C ASN A 38 2.95 -10.43 -11.85
N ALA A 39 3.60 -10.32 -13.01
CA ALA A 39 3.56 -9.12 -13.86
C ALA A 39 2.13 -8.72 -14.26
N ASP A 40 1.21 -9.68 -14.41
CA ASP A 40 -0.16 -9.42 -14.83
C ASP A 40 -0.95 -8.58 -13.81
N TYR A 41 -0.53 -8.53 -12.56
CA TYR A 41 -1.20 -7.79 -11.48
C TYR A 41 -0.54 -6.45 -11.16
N ILE A 42 0.61 -6.15 -11.76
CA ILE A 42 1.31 -4.87 -11.52
C ILE A 42 0.54 -3.73 -12.17
N ARG A 43 0.29 -2.65 -11.41
CA ARG A 43 -0.48 -1.49 -11.85
C ARG A 43 -0.02 -0.20 -11.17
N ILE A 44 -0.39 0.91 -11.81
CA ILE A 44 -0.28 2.24 -11.20
C ILE A 44 -1.35 2.35 -10.12
N LEU A 45 -1.02 2.99 -9.01
CA LEU A 45 -1.96 3.25 -7.94
C LEU A 45 -3.05 4.22 -8.42
N SER A 46 -4.31 3.85 -8.25
CA SER A 46 -5.46 4.66 -8.63
C SER A 46 -6.02 5.44 -7.45
N ASP A 47 -6.73 6.53 -7.74
CA ASP A 47 -7.43 7.32 -6.72
C ASP A 47 -8.41 6.45 -5.91
N ASP A 48 -9.22 5.63 -6.59
CA ASP A 48 -10.20 4.75 -5.95
C ASP A 48 -9.53 3.76 -4.98
N MET A 49 -8.39 3.19 -5.37
CA MET A 49 -7.66 2.26 -4.52
C MET A 49 -7.06 2.98 -3.31
N VAL A 50 -6.51 4.17 -3.50
CA VAL A 50 -5.99 4.99 -2.38
C VAL A 50 -7.12 5.31 -1.40
N ASP A 51 -8.28 5.73 -1.91
CA ASP A 51 -9.45 6.04 -1.09
C ASP A 51 -9.90 4.83 -0.28
N ARG A 52 -9.95 3.67 -0.91
CA ARG A 52 -10.33 2.43 -0.22
C ARG A 52 -9.31 2.02 0.85
N ILE A 53 -8.02 2.09 0.54
CA ILE A 53 -6.96 1.76 1.50
C ILE A 53 -6.98 2.73 2.69
N ALA A 54 -7.15 4.01 2.43
CA ALA A 54 -7.13 5.06 3.46
C ALA A 54 -8.43 5.17 4.28
N SER A 55 -9.53 4.54 3.82
CA SER A 55 -10.87 4.75 4.38
C SER A 55 -11.00 4.40 5.87
N SER A 56 -10.23 3.44 6.36
CA SER A 56 -10.22 3.01 7.77
C SER A 56 -9.01 3.57 8.54
N GLY A 57 -8.32 4.58 7.99
CA GLY A 57 -7.08 5.08 8.55
C GLY A 57 -6.05 3.94 8.66
N ASN A 58 -5.24 3.93 9.70
CA ASN A 58 -4.29 2.85 9.96
C ASN A 58 -4.87 1.69 10.77
N LYS A 59 -6.19 1.60 10.89
CA LYS A 59 -6.85 0.52 11.62
C LYS A 59 -6.72 -0.81 10.87
N THR A 60 -6.92 -0.78 9.57
CA THR A 60 -6.87 -1.97 8.71
C THR A 60 -5.52 -2.13 8.04
N VAL A 61 -5.03 -1.10 7.35
CA VAL A 61 -3.73 -1.13 6.69
C VAL A 61 -2.70 -0.40 7.56
N LYS A 62 -1.66 -1.08 7.96
CA LYS A 62 -0.55 -0.50 8.74
C LYS A 62 0.58 -0.02 7.85
N ILE A 63 0.92 -0.82 6.86
CA ILE A 63 2.07 -0.57 5.98
C ILE A 63 1.64 -0.85 4.54
N ILE A 64 2.15 -0.05 3.63
CA ILE A 64 2.10 -0.34 2.19
C ILE A 64 3.51 -0.20 1.61
N THR A 65 3.99 -1.24 0.95
CA THR A 65 5.26 -1.21 0.20
C THR A 65 4.96 -1.02 -1.28
N MET A 66 5.55 0.00 -1.86
CA MET A 66 5.27 0.39 -3.24
C MET A 66 6.46 1.09 -3.89
N ALA A 67 6.43 1.16 -5.22
CA ALA A 67 7.37 1.94 -6.01
C ALA A 67 6.84 3.38 -6.18
N PRO A 68 7.61 4.41 -5.85
CA PRO A 68 7.15 5.81 -5.97
C PRO A 68 6.68 6.17 -7.37
N GLU A 69 7.33 5.64 -8.41
CA GLU A 69 6.98 5.87 -9.81
C GLU A 69 5.61 5.29 -10.21
N LYS A 70 4.98 4.51 -9.34
CA LYS A 70 3.64 3.93 -9.54
C LYS A 70 2.54 4.68 -8.81
N ALA A 71 2.86 5.82 -8.20
CA ALA A 71 1.91 6.64 -7.45
C ALA A 71 2.07 8.13 -7.77
N GLN A 72 1.01 8.90 -7.56
CA GLN A 72 1.08 10.36 -7.57
C GLN A 72 1.50 10.86 -6.17
N PRO A 73 2.16 12.03 -6.07
CA PRO A 73 2.52 12.61 -4.77
C PRO A 73 1.33 12.77 -3.81
N GLU A 74 0.16 13.10 -4.34
CA GLU A 74 -1.08 13.25 -3.57
C GLU A 74 -1.53 11.94 -2.94
N HIS A 75 -1.32 10.81 -3.63
CA HIS A 75 -1.59 9.47 -3.09
C HIS A 75 -0.77 9.19 -1.84
N LEU A 76 0.52 9.52 -1.89
CA LEU A 76 1.44 9.33 -0.77
C LEU A 76 1.05 10.20 0.42
N LYS A 77 0.68 11.47 0.16
CA LYS A 77 0.20 12.39 1.20
C LYS A 77 -1.06 11.85 1.87
N LYS A 78 -2.00 11.33 1.08
CA LYS A 78 -3.25 10.78 1.59
C LYS A 78 -3.03 9.56 2.46
N LEU A 79 -2.18 8.62 2.03
CA LEU A 79 -1.83 7.44 2.80
C LEU A 79 -1.15 7.82 4.12
N LYS A 80 -0.18 8.72 4.08
CA LYS A 80 0.51 9.22 5.29
C LYS A 80 -0.46 9.94 6.22
N GLY A 81 -1.35 10.77 5.66
CA GLY A 81 -2.37 11.48 6.43
C GLY A 81 -3.36 10.55 7.12
N ALA A 82 -3.59 9.37 6.56
CA ALA A 82 -4.40 8.31 7.17
C ALA A 82 -3.63 7.51 8.24
N GLY A 83 -2.36 7.82 8.48
CA GLY A 83 -1.52 7.13 9.46
C GLY A 83 -0.92 5.82 8.94
N ILE A 84 -0.97 5.59 7.64
CA ILE A 84 -0.42 4.39 7.01
C ILE A 84 1.06 4.60 6.73
N HIS A 85 1.90 3.65 7.12
CA HIS A 85 3.34 3.72 6.87
C HIS A 85 3.63 3.33 5.42
N VAL A 86 4.23 4.25 4.66
CA VAL A 86 4.63 3.99 3.27
C VAL A 86 6.09 3.54 3.25
N SER A 87 6.30 2.31 2.81
CA SER A 87 7.62 1.72 2.61
C SER A 87 7.95 1.71 1.12
N ILE A 88 9.15 2.12 0.77
CA ILE A 88 9.60 2.15 -0.63
C ILE A 88 10.34 0.86 -0.94
N GLY A 89 9.88 0.17 -1.97
CA GLY A 89 10.48 -1.09 -2.41
C GLY A 89 10.11 -1.45 -3.84
N HIS A 90 10.82 -2.42 -4.41
CA HIS A 90 10.59 -2.90 -5.78
C HIS A 90 10.54 -1.76 -6.80
N THR A 91 11.53 -0.86 -6.75
CA THR A 91 11.55 0.39 -7.50
C THR A 91 12.87 0.63 -8.19
N PHE A 92 12.85 1.44 -9.26
CA PHE A 92 14.01 2.06 -9.88
C PHE A 92 14.31 3.46 -9.34
N ALA A 93 13.49 3.99 -8.44
CA ALA A 93 13.68 5.33 -7.90
C ALA A 93 15.04 5.44 -7.21
N LYS A 94 15.71 6.56 -7.45
CA LYS A 94 16.98 6.89 -6.81
C LYS A 94 16.72 7.47 -5.42
N TYR A 95 17.74 7.44 -4.58
CA TYR A 95 17.65 8.00 -3.22
C TYR A 95 17.11 9.44 -3.22
N SER A 96 17.62 10.30 -4.12
CA SER A 96 17.18 11.69 -4.23
C SER A 96 15.70 11.84 -4.56
N GLU A 97 15.15 10.92 -5.34
CA GLU A 97 13.71 10.89 -5.68
C GLU A 97 12.88 10.45 -4.47
N CYS A 98 13.38 9.48 -3.72
CA CYS A 98 12.69 8.96 -2.54
C CYS A 98 12.63 9.98 -1.40
N VAL A 99 13.71 10.74 -1.16
CA VAL A 99 13.74 11.73 -0.07
C VAL A 99 12.93 12.99 -0.37
N SER A 100 12.55 13.23 -1.62
CA SER A 100 11.70 14.35 -2.03
C SER A 100 10.20 14.07 -1.87
N LEU A 101 9.83 12.86 -1.49
CA LEU A 101 8.45 12.45 -1.24
C LEU A 101 8.04 12.83 0.20
#